data_8aaf476726c336c3dc6a8dd828c9deed
#
_entry.id   8aaf476726c336c3dc6a8dd828c9deed
#
_cell.length_a   1.000
_cell.length_b   1.000
_cell.length_c   1.000
_cell.angle_alpha   90.00
_cell.angle_beta   90.00
_cell.angle_gamma   90.00
#
_symmetry.space_group_name_H-M   'P 1'
#
loop_
_entity.id
_entity.type
_entity.pdbx_description
1 polymer ?
#
loop_
_entity_poly.entity_id
_entity_poly.type
_entity_poly.pdbx_seq_one_letter_code
_entity_poly.pdbx_strand_id
1 'polypeptide(L)'
;LHRQILSQFQGKRHIPFVASDQEVGHGRDITWILRAKEAPEHIKEAWIGTSWIVEVMASGTRDGKPFHATHLFLTNLRTTPEALLQMVRDRWSIEGWHWIRDTQLHEDAHRYRGNGAGVMATLRTAAMNLLRLAGFRSIRAGIQAVMHDITALLAMARRRPGHEPT
;
A
#
# COMPACT_ATOMS: atom_id res chain seq x y z
N LEU A 1 21.66 -3.99 -10.67
CA LEU A 1 20.50 -3.10 -10.76
C LEU A 1 20.56 -1.93 -9.77
N HIS A 2 20.56 -2.18 -8.43
CA HIS A 2 20.51 -1.11 -7.42
C HIS A 2 21.58 -0.02 -7.66
N ARG A 3 22.86 -0.40 -7.83
CA ARG A 3 23.95 0.56 -8.11
C ARG A 3 23.73 1.32 -9.43
N GLN A 4 23.23 0.67 -10.45
CA GLN A 4 22.95 1.27 -11.75
C GLN A 4 21.85 2.34 -11.67
N ILE A 5 20.78 2.06 -10.92
CA ILE A 5 19.70 3.05 -10.70
C ILE A 5 20.23 4.20 -9.84
N LEU A 6 20.88 3.89 -8.72
CA LEU A 6 21.41 4.91 -7.79
C LEU A 6 22.33 5.91 -8.50
N SER A 7 23.25 5.41 -9.37
CA SER A 7 24.15 6.26 -10.14
C SER A 7 23.44 7.25 -11.07
N GLN A 8 22.18 6.95 -11.46
CA GLN A 8 21.38 7.83 -12.30
C GLN A 8 20.84 9.05 -11.56
N PHE A 9 20.77 9.01 -10.24
CA PHE A 9 20.29 10.10 -9.38
C PHE A 9 21.41 10.84 -8.65
N GLN A 10 22.64 10.35 -8.73
CA GLN A 10 23.81 10.99 -8.12
C GLN A 10 24.30 12.20 -8.93
N GLY A 11 24.92 13.17 -8.23
CA GLY A 11 25.49 14.39 -8.83
C GLY A 11 24.47 15.51 -9.02
N LYS A 12 24.92 16.65 -9.59
CA LYS A 12 24.12 17.86 -9.81
C LYS A 12 23.25 17.77 -11.08
N ARG A 13 22.54 16.65 -11.28
CA ARG A 13 21.66 16.49 -12.45
C ARG A 13 20.31 17.09 -12.14
N HIS A 14 19.82 17.94 -13.02
CA HIS A 14 18.44 18.40 -12.95
C HIS A 14 17.49 17.27 -13.33
N ILE A 15 16.58 16.92 -12.42
CA ILE A 15 15.53 15.92 -12.63
C ILE A 15 14.22 16.68 -12.48
N PRO A 16 13.54 17.00 -13.59
CA PRO A 16 12.33 17.84 -13.54
C PRO A 16 11.11 17.11 -12.97
N PHE A 17 11.10 15.77 -12.99
CA PHE A 17 9.99 14.96 -12.50
C PHE A 17 10.18 14.71 -11.01
N VAL A 18 9.65 15.61 -10.18
CA VAL A 18 9.81 15.62 -8.73
C VAL A 18 8.46 15.87 -8.05
N ALA A 19 8.21 15.14 -6.96
CA ALA A 19 7.12 15.41 -6.04
C ALA A 19 7.63 15.36 -4.60
N SER A 20 6.99 16.09 -3.71
CA SER A 20 7.25 16.04 -2.27
C SER A 20 5.96 16.03 -1.49
N ASP A 21 5.98 15.38 -0.33
CA ASP A 21 4.87 15.34 0.61
C ASP A 21 5.43 15.23 2.03
N GLN A 22 4.67 15.68 3.02
CA GLN A 22 5.04 15.61 4.43
C GLN A 22 3.97 14.87 5.23
N GLU A 23 4.43 13.96 6.07
CA GLU A 23 3.60 13.21 7.00
C GLU A 23 3.91 13.67 8.43
N VAL A 24 2.92 14.28 9.09
CA VAL A 24 3.01 14.68 10.49
C VAL A 24 1.94 13.96 11.29
N GLY A 25 2.34 13.21 12.31
CA GLY A 25 1.42 12.49 13.19
C GLY A 25 1.97 11.17 13.73
N HIS A 26 1.37 10.67 14.77
CA HIS A 26 1.74 9.37 15.39
C HIS A 26 3.25 9.22 15.69
N GLY A 27 3.89 10.29 16.20
CA GLY A 27 5.32 10.31 16.50
C GLY A 27 6.22 10.42 15.26
N ARG A 28 5.65 10.77 14.09
CA ARG A 28 6.39 10.93 12.83
C ARG A 28 6.29 12.36 12.34
N ASP A 29 7.40 12.88 11.88
CA ASP A 29 7.50 14.08 11.06
C ASP A 29 8.50 13.74 9.95
N ILE A 30 7.98 13.29 8.80
CA ILE A 30 8.77 12.74 7.71
C ILE A 30 8.42 13.48 6.43
N THR A 31 9.43 14.03 5.78
CA THR A 31 9.35 14.58 4.44
C THR A 31 9.73 13.48 3.43
N TRP A 32 8.86 13.29 2.46
CA TRP A 32 9.05 12.38 1.34
C TRP A 32 9.37 13.18 0.08
N ILE A 33 10.41 12.79 -0.63
CA ILE A 33 10.78 13.38 -1.92
C ILE A 33 10.93 12.27 -2.93
N LEU A 34 10.14 12.33 -3.99
CA LEU A 34 10.25 11.44 -5.14
C LEU A 34 10.97 12.19 -6.26
N ARG A 35 11.92 11.52 -6.88
CA ARG A 35 12.55 11.92 -8.16
C ARG A 35 12.39 10.78 -9.14
N ALA A 36 12.00 11.08 -10.38
CA ALA A 36 11.90 10.07 -11.42
C ALA A 36 12.46 10.57 -12.74
N LYS A 37 12.90 9.65 -13.54
CA LYS A 37 13.35 9.92 -14.92
C LYS A 37 13.12 8.68 -15.79
N GLU A 38 13.15 8.88 -17.09
CA GLU A 38 13.09 7.77 -18.03
C GLU A 38 14.24 6.79 -17.79
N ALA A 39 13.94 5.49 -17.85
CA ALA A 39 14.93 4.46 -17.68
C ALA A 39 15.93 4.48 -18.85
N PRO A 40 17.24 4.46 -18.59
CA PRO A 40 18.24 4.31 -19.65
C PRO A 40 18.07 2.98 -20.41
N GLU A 41 18.49 2.93 -21.66
CA GLU A 41 18.25 1.79 -22.52
C GLU A 41 18.76 0.47 -21.96
N HIS A 42 19.97 0.45 -21.40
CA HIS A 42 20.54 -0.74 -20.77
C HIS A 42 19.70 -1.30 -19.57
N ILE A 43 18.88 -0.44 -18.93
CA ILE A 43 17.95 -0.87 -17.88
C ILE A 43 16.68 -1.41 -18.52
N LYS A 44 16.16 -0.78 -19.59
CA LYS A 44 14.97 -1.25 -20.32
C LYS A 44 15.22 -2.63 -20.95
N GLU A 45 16.41 -2.83 -21.52
CA GLU A 45 16.82 -4.13 -22.11
C GLU A 45 16.90 -5.23 -21.04
N ALA A 46 17.50 -4.93 -19.89
CA ALA A 46 17.63 -5.89 -18.79
C ALA A 46 16.31 -6.18 -18.06
N TRP A 47 15.38 -5.22 -18.08
CA TRP A 47 14.09 -5.27 -17.34
C TRP A 47 12.97 -4.87 -18.29
N ILE A 48 12.55 -5.84 -19.12
CA ILE A 48 11.52 -5.65 -20.14
C ILE A 48 10.25 -5.08 -19.52
N GLY A 49 9.70 -4.03 -20.14
CA GLY A 49 8.53 -3.32 -19.68
C GLY A 49 8.81 -2.12 -18.79
N THR A 50 10.06 -1.91 -18.34
CA THR A 50 10.42 -0.73 -17.56
C THR A 50 10.40 0.52 -18.44
N SER A 51 9.67 1.56 -17.99
CA SER A 51 9.67 2.88 -18.63
C SER A 51 10.44 3.91 -17.80
N TRP A 52 10.32 3.86 -16.50
CA TRP A 52 10.88 4.85 -15.58
C TRP A 52 11.66 4.21 -14.45
N ILE A 53 12.68 4.92 -13.99
CA ILE A 53 13.38 4.69 -12.72
C ILE A 53 12.96 5.76 -11.74
N VAL A 54 12.73 5.36 -10.49
CA VAL A 54 12.20 6.21 -9.43
C VAL A 54 13.07 6.07 -8.19
N GLU A 55 13.42 7.21 -7.60
CA GLU A 55 14.05 7.29 -6.29
C GLU A 55 13.09 7.99 -5.32
N VAL A 56 12.87 7.40 -4.17
CA VAL A 56 12.08 8.01 -3.08
C VAL A 56 12.94 8.10 -1.84
N MET A 57 13.15 9.32 -1.39
CA MET A 57 13.86 9.65 -0.16
C MET A 57 12.85 10.04 0.92
N ALA A 58 13.01 9.47 2.09
CA ALA A 58 12.25 9.83 3.28
C ALA A 58 13.23 10.31 4.36
N SER A 59 13.01 11.49 4.91
CA SER A 59 13.86 12.07 5.94
C SER A 59 13.04 12.85 6.97
N GLY A 60 13.49 12.86 8.22
CA GLY A 60 12.81 13.56 9.31
C GLY A 60 13.01 12.87 10.64
N THR A 61 11.97 12.79 11.45
CA THR A 61 11.99 12.12 12.75
C THR A 61 10.92 11.06 12.85
N ARG A 62 11.24 9.96 13.54
CA ARG A 62 10.31 8.88 13.89
C ARG A 62 10.51 8.53 15.36
N ASP A 63 9.46 8.68 16.17
CA ASP A 63 9.48 8.47 17.62
C ASP A 63 10.62 9.26 18.30
N GLY A 64 10.81 10.53 17.88
CA GLY A 64 11.85 11.43 18.39
C GLY A 64 13.28 11.13 17.91
N LYS A 65 13.48 10.13 17.04
CA LYS A 65 14.80 9.76 16.51
C LYS A 65 14.92 10.19 15.04
N PRO A 66 16.12 10.62 14.61
CA PRO A 66 16.39 10.90 13.20
C PRO A 66 16.07 9.67 12.33
N PHE A 67 15.38 9.92 11.24
CA PHE A 67 15.00 8.88 10.27
C PHE A 67 15.46 9.30 8.87
N HIS A 68 16.08 8.38 8.15
CA HIS A 68 16.42 8.54 6.74
C HIS A 68 16.32 7.20 6.02
N ALA A 69 15.67 7.18 4.87
CA ALA A 69 15.57 6.01 4.02
C ALA A 69 15.55 6.42 2.55
N THR A 70 16.15 5.60 1.69
CA THR A 70 16.11 5.76 0.24
C THR A 70 15.67 4.46 -0.39
N HIS A 71 14.64 4.54 -1.23
CA HIS A 71 14.09 3.41 -1.96
C HIS A 71 14.19 3.68 -3.46
N LEU A 72 14.50 2.63 -4.23
CA LEU A 72 14.59 2.69 -5.68
C LEU A 72 13.58 1.73 -6.29
N PHE A 73 12.89 2.19 -7.35
CA PHE A 73 11.86 1.41 -8.02
C PHE A 73 12.03 1.47 -9.54
N LEU A 74 11.52 0.45 -10.20
CA LEU A 74 11.25 0.42 -11.63
C LEU A 74 9.74 0.46 -11.82
N THR A 75 9.28 1.18 -12.84
CA THR A 75 7.87 1.21 -13.18
C THR A 75 7.65 1.34 -14.68
N ASN A 76 6.56 0.77 -15.16
CA ASN A 76 6.03 0.98 -16.51
C ASN A 76 4.93 2.06 -16.54
N LEU A 77 4.53 2.57 -15.37
CA LEU A 77 3.46 3.56 -15.27
C LEU A 77 3.92 4.92 -15.82
N ARG A 78 3.07 5.51 -16.64
CA ARG A 78 3.20 6.88 -17.15
C ARG A 78 2.13 7.73 -16.47
N THR A 79 2.51 8.43 -15.40
CA THR A 79 1.61 9.24 -14.58
C THR A 79 2.37 10.42 -13.98
N THR A 80 1.72 11.23 -13.15
CA THR A 80 2.38 12.39 -12.51
C THR A 80 3.30 11.95 -11.37
N PRO A 81 4.30 12.78 -11.00
CA PRO A 81 5.18 12.48 -9.88
C PRO A 81 4.43 12.33 -8.55
N GLU A 82 3.38 13.12 -8.34
CA GLU A 82 2.53 13.06 -7.14
C GLU A 82 1.79 11.73 -7.05
N ALA A 83 1.23 11.25 -8.16
CA ALA A 83 0.56 9.96 -8.21
C ALA A 83 1.53 8.80 -7.94
N LEU A 84 2.77 8.87 -8.48
CA LEU A 84 3.81 7.87 -8.17
C LEU A 84 4.21 7.90 -6.69
N LEU A 85 4.37 9.09 -6.10
CA LEU A 85 4.68 9.23 -4.67
C LEU A 85 3.57 8.64 -3.81
N GLN A 86 2.31 8.93 -4.15
CA GLN A 86 1.16 8.36 -3.45
C GLN A 86 1.15 6.83 -3.53
N MET A 87 1.36 6.25 -4.72
CA MET A 87 1.43 4.79 -4.90
C MET A 87 2.54 4.14 -4.05
N VAL A 88 3.71 4.78 -3.94
CA VAL A 88 4.80 4.27 -3.10
C VAL A 88 4.41 4.32 -1.62
N ARG A 89 3.73 5.39 -1.19
CA ARG A 89 3.24 5.51 0.19
C ARG A 89 2.13 4.49 0.49
N ASP A 90 1.20 4.30 -0.43
CA ASP A 90 0.07 3.36 -0.30
C ASP A 90 0.52 1.89 -0.27
N ARG A 91 1.75 1.58 -0.73
CA ARG A 91 2.30 0.23 -0.64
C ARG A 91 2.25 -0.34 0.77
N TRP A 92 2.45 0.49 1.79
CA TRP A 92 2.38 0.08 3.19
C TRP A 92 0.98 -0.36 3.63
N SER A 93 -0.06 0.04 2.89
CA SER A 93 -1.42 -0.42 3.15
C SER A 93 -1.57 -1.94 2.91
N ILE A 94 -0.78 -2.50 1.99
CA ILE A 94 -0.75 -3.94 1.70
C ILE A 94 -0.24 -4.72 2.92
N GLU A 95 0.83 -4.24 3.56
CA GLU A 95 1.36 -4.87 4.78
C GLU A 95 0.36 -4.78 5.93
N GLY A 96 -0.29 -3.62 6.10
CA GLY A 96 -1.38 -3.44 7.07
C GLY A 96 -2.56 -4.37 6.80
N TRP A 97 -2.88 -4.61 5.53
CA TRP A 97 -3.92 -5.55 5.12
C TRP A 97 -3.56 -7.00 5.47
N HIS A 98 -2.35 -7.45 5.17
CA HIS A 98 -1.85 -8.78 5.54
C HIS A 98 -1.82 -8.95 7.06
N TRP A 99 -1.29 -7.98 7.78
CA TRP A 99 -1.27 -8.00 9.24
C TRP A 99 -2.67 -8.20 9.85
N ILE A 100 -3.70 -7.54 9.32
CA ILE A 100 -5.10 -7.74 9.78
C ILE A 100 -5.55 -9.17 9.50
N ARG A 101 -5.26 -9.73 8.32
CA ARG A 101 -5.63 -11.11 7.96
C ARG A 101 -4.99 -12.12 8.89
N ASP A 102 -3.74 -11.93 9.23
CA ASP A 102 -2.99 -12.85 10.10
C ASP A 102 -3.40 -12.72 11.55
N THR A 103 -3.56 -11.51 12.06
CA THR A 103 -3.81 -11.27 13.48
C THR A 103 -5.29 -11.31 13.87
N GLN A 104 -6.21 -10.87 13.01
CA GLN A 104 -7.65 -10.81 13.31
C GLN A 104 -8.44 -11.97 12.70
N LEU A 105 -8.00 -12.48 11.56
CA LEU A 105 -8.69 -13.57 10.85
C LEU A 105 -7.88 -14.88 10.88
N HIS A 106 -6.72 -14.89 11.53
CA HIS A 106 -5.85 -16.05 11.73
C HIS A 106 -5.58 -16.82 10.43
N GLU A 107 -5.23 -16.11 9.35
CA GLU A 107 -5.08 -16.71 8.04
C GLU A 107 -3.98 -17.76 8.01
N ASP A 108 -2.84 -17.47 8.60
CA ASP A 108 -1.68 -18.37 8.62
C ASP A 108 -1.83 -19.54 9.63
N ALA A 109 -2.78 -19.44 10.56
CA ALA A 109 -3.01 -20.48 11.57
C ALA A 109 -3.73 -21.72 11.03
N HIS A 110 -4.36 -21.62 9.86
CA HIS A 110 -5.17 -22.69 9.30
C HIS A 110 -4.46 -23.42 8.16
N ARG A 111 -4.40 -24.75 8.27
CA ARG A 111 -3.85 -25.60 7.20
C ARG A 111 -4.99 -26.13 6.32
N TYR A 112 -5.16 -25.52 5.17
CA TYR A 112 -6.12 -25.97 4.16
C TYR A 112 -5.47 -26.92 3.16
N ARG A 113 -6.25 -27.85 2.61
CA ARG A 113 -5.82 -28.74 1.52
C ARG A 113 -6.51 -28.35 0.22
N GLY A 114 -5.87 -28.63 -0.89
CA GLY A 114 -6.39 -28.34 -2.23
C GLY A 114 -6.73 -26.85 -2.41
N ASN A 115 -7.88 -26.56 -2.98
CA ASN A 115 -8.34 -25.19 -3.25
C ASN A 115 -8.87 -24.45 -2.01
N GLY A 116 -8.89 -25.11 -0.84
CA GLY A 116 -9.45 -24.54 0.39
C GLY A 116 -8.79 -23.24 0.82
N ALA A 117 -7.48 -23.12 0.66
CA ALA A 117 -6.75 -21.90 0.98
C ALA A 117 -7.24 -20.68 0.17
N GLY A 118 -7.39 -20.83 -1.16
CA GLY A 118 -7.88 -19.77 -2.03
C GLY A 118 -9.33 -19.37 -1.73
N VAL A 119 -10.20 -20.35 -1.48
CA VAL A 119 -11.59 -20.09 -1.10
C VAL A 119 -11.67 -19.31 0.23
N MET A 120 -10.92 -19.72 1.24
CA MET A 120 -10.93 -19.03 2.53
C MET A 120 -10.29 -17.66 2.48
N ALA A 121 -9.26 -17.46 1.67
CA ALA A 121 -8.68 -16.13 1.41
C ALA A 121 -9.71 -15.19 0.78
N THR A 122 -10.49 -15.68 -0.19
CA THR A 122 -11.58 -14.90 -0.81
C THR A 122 -12.68 -14.55 0.19
N LEU A 123 -13.12 -15.51 1.01
CA LEU A 123 -14.14 -15.28 2.03
C LEU A 123 -13.68 -14.25 3.08
N ARG A 124 -12.42 -14.33 3.55
CA ARG A 124 -11.86 -13.36 4.47
C ARG A 124 -11.81 -11.94 3.85
N THR A 125 -11.39 -11.85 2.59
CA THR A 125 -11.38 -10.58 1.86
C THR A 125 -12.79 -10.00 1.73
N ALA A 126 -13.78 -10.82 1.38
CA ALA A 126 -15.17 -10.40 1.31
C ALA A 126 -15.71 -9.91 2.67
N ALA A 127 -15.42 -10.65 3.75
CA ALA A 127 -15.82 -10.24 5.10
C ALA A 127 -15.21 -8.89 5.52
N MET A 128 -13.92 -8.69 5.27
CA MET A 128 -13.26 -7.41 5.55
C MET A 128 -13.87 -6.26 4.74
N ASN A 129 -14.16 -6.47 3.47
CA ASN A 129 -14.80 -5.47 2.62
C ASN A 129 -16.21 -5.13 3.12
N LEU A 130 -17.01 -6.11 3.52
CA LEU A 130 -18.34 -5.87 4.10
C LEU A 130 -18.26 -5.02 5.38
N LEU A 131 -17.32 -5.32 6.28
CA LEU A 131 -17.11 -4.52 7.49
C LEU A 131 -16.70 -3.08 7.16
N ARG A 132 -15.82 -2.88 6.17
CA ARG A 132 -15.42 -1.54 5.70
C ARG A 132 -16.59 -0.78 5.07
N LEU A 133 -17.38 -1.42 4.22
CA LEU A 133 -18.59 -0.83 3.61
C LEU A 133 -19.66 -0.50 4.66
N ALA A 134 -19.73 -1.25 5.77
CA ALA A 134 -20.59 -0.94 6.90
C ALA A 134 -20.06 0.21 7.79
N GLY A 135 -18.90 0.80 7.46
CA GLY A 135 -18.34 1.97 8.15
C GLY A 135 -17.38 1.65 9.29
N PHE A 136 -17.05 0.38 9.52
CA PHE A 136 -16.08 0.04 10.59
C PHE A 136 -14.65 0.42 10.19
N ARG A 137 -14.05 1.36 10.93
CA ARG A 137 -12.64 1.72 10.77
C ARG A 137 -11.69 0.64 11.30
N SER A 138 -12.11 -0.10 12.33
CA SER A 138 -11.37 -1.22 12.91
C SER A 138 -12.07 -2.53 12.55
N ILE A 139 -11.37 -3.43 11.89
CA ILE A 139 -11.89 -4.77 11.55
C ILE A 139 -12.19 -5.56 12.82
N ARG A 140 -11.33 -5.48 13.85
CA ARG A 140 -11.57 -6.12 15.15
C ARG A 140 -12.88 -5.66 15.78
N ALA A 141 -13.10 -4.33 15.83
CA ALA A 141 -14.35 -3.78 16.38
C ALA A 141 -15.57 -4.22 15.56
N GLY A 142 -15.43 -4.26 14.22
CA GLY A 142 -16.49 -4.76 13.35
C GLY A 142 -16.83 -6.23 13.60
N ILE A 143 -15.82 -7.10 13.73
CA ILE A 143 -16.03 -8.51 14.06
C ILE A 143 -16.76 -8.63 15.40
N GLN A 144 -16.30 -7.92 16.44
CA GLN A 144 -16.93 -7.96 17.76
C GLN A 144 -18.38 -7.49 17.74
N ALA A 145 -18.69 -6.45 16.96
CA ALA A 145 -20.03 -5.91 16.85
C ALA A 145 -21.04 -6.88 16.21
N VAL A 146 -20.58 -7.73 15.26
CA VAL A 146 -21.47 -8.62 14.49
C VAL A 146 -21.36 -10.10 14.87
N MET A 147 -20.40 -10.46 15.72
CA MET A 147 -20.07 -11.85 16.03
C MET A 147 -21.26 -12.66 16.58
N HIS A 148 -22.20 -12.01 17.26
CA HIS A 148 -23.38 -12.63 17.86
C HIS A 148 -24.69 -12.11 17.27
N ASP A 149 -24.63 -11.34 16.18
CA ASP A 149 -25.81 -10.75 15.51
C ASP A 149 -25.89 -11.20 14.05
N ILE A 150 -26.56 -12.34 13.84
CA ILE A 150 -26.79 -12.89 12.49
C ILE A 150 -27.64 -11.95 11.64
N THR A 151 -28.56 -11.20 12.26
CA THR A 151 -29.43 -10.27 11.54
C THR A 151 -28.62 -9.11 10.97
N ALA A 152 -27.71 -8.54 11.76
CA ALA A 152 -26.78 -7.51 11.30
C ALA A 152 -25.86 -8.01 10.18
N LEU A 153 -25.32 -9.23 10.30
CA LEU A 153 -24.50 -9.86 9.27
C LEU A 153 -25.25 -10.02 7.94
N LEU A 154 -26.50 -10.52 7.99
CA LEU A 154 -27.34 -10.67 6.80
C LEU A 154 -27.71 -9.32 6.18
N ALA A 155 -27.99 -8.30 6.99
CA ALA A 155 -28.27 -6.95 6.53
C ALA A 155 -27.05 -6.35 5.81
N MET A 156 -25.86 -6.53 6.35
CA MET A 156 -24.60 -6.09 5.70
C MET A 156 -24.38 -6.80 4.36
N ALA A 157 -24.59 -8.14 4.31
CA ALA A 157 -24.40 -8.91 3.08
C ALA A 157 -25.41 -8.56 1.97
N ARG A 158 -26.60 -8.06 2.35
CA ARG A 158 -27.65 -7.62 1.41
C ARG A 158 -27.51 -6.18 0.93
N ARG A 159 -26.64 -5.38 1.56
CA ARG A 159 -26.43 -3.98 1.16
C ARG A 159 -25.84 -3.92 -0.24
N ARG A 160 -26.57 -3.30 -1.17
CA ARG A 160 -26.04 -3.00 -2.51
C ARG A 160 -25.12 -1.78 -2.41
N PRO A 161 -23.90 -1.81 -2.97
CA PRO A 161 -23.08 -0.61 -3.08
C PRO A 161 -23.83 0.44 -3.91
N GLY A 162 -23.98 1.66 -3.41
CA GLY A 162 -24.53 2.78 -4.15
C GLY A 162 -25.99 3.17 -3.86
N HIS A 163 -26.65 2.57 -2.88
CA HIS A 163 -27.96 3.06 -2.42
C HIS A 163 -27.76 3.78 -1.08
N GLU A 164 -27.57 5.11 -1.11
CA GLU A 164 -27.77 5.95 0.07
C GLU A 164 -29.27 5.96 0.37
N PRO A 165 -29.69 5.74 1.63
CA PRO A 165 -31.07 5.97 2.02
C PRO A 165 -31.34 7.47 1.96
N THR A 166 -32.27 7.88 1.11
CA THR A 166 -32.90 9.21 1.11
C THR A 166 -33.61 9.48 2.43
#